data_061b30f6903f67d2524f9e048822a486
#
_entry.id   061b30f6903f67d2524f9e048822a486
#
_cell.length_a   1.000
_cell.length_b   1.000
_cell.length_c   1.000
_cell.angle_alpha   90.00
_cell.angle_beta   90.00
_cell.angle_gamma   90.00
#
_symmetry.space_group_name_H-M   'P 1'
#
loop_
_entity.id
_entity.type
_entity.pdbx_description
1 polymer ?
#
loop_
_entity_poly.entity_id
_entity_poly.type
_entity_poly.pdbx_seq_one_letter_code
_entity_poly.pdbx_strand_id
1 'polypeptide(L)'
;MSSMTVLVLGSGGREHALALACHRDPEVAAVHVAPGNPGTASFATNHPLDPCDCDAVVSLARGLEADLVVVGPEAPLVAGVADALRESGIDCFGPSAEAAQLEGSKAFAKEVMAAARVPTAASRSCDDANSVSAALDEFGPPYVVKDD
;
A
#
# COMPACT_ATOMS: atom_id res chain seq x y z
N MET A 1 -27.44 -15.61 4.59
CA MET A 1 -25.98 -15.55 4.50
C MET A 1 -25.61 -14.09 4.66
N SER A 2 -24.70 -13.75 5.57
CA SER A 2 -24.22 -12.36 5.70
C SER A 2 -23.45 -12.02 4.44
N SER A 3 -23.81 -10.97 3.76
CA SER A 3 -23.25 -10.55 2.49
C SER A 3 -22.28 -9.40 2.79
N MET A 4 -21.01 -9.53 2.39
CA MET A 4 -19.93 -8.62 2.79
C MET A 4 -19.94 -7.30 2.00
N THR A 5 -19.62 -6.22 2.69
CA THR A 5 -19.26 -4.93 2.10
C THR A 5 -17.74 -4.76 2.13
N VAL A 6 -17.12 -4.57 0.98
CA VAL A 6 -15.66 -4.44 0.85
C VAL A 6 -15.30 -3.04 0.38
N LEU A 7 -14.33 -2.40 1.07
CA LEU A 7 -13.72 -1.15 0.65
C LEU A 7 -12.30 -1.42 0.16
N VAL A 8 -11.98 -1.06 -1.09
CA VAL A 8 -10.63 -1.15 -1.65
C VAL A 8 -10.01 0.24 -1.70
N LEU A 9 -8.84 0.42 -1.11
CA LEU A 9 -8.10 1.69 -1.14
C LEU A 9 -7.09 1.70 -2.28
N GLY A 10 -7.12 2.77 -3.07
CA GLY A 10 -6.23 3.04 -4.18
C GLY A 10 -6.95 3.30 -5.50
N SER A 11 -6.17 3.57 -6.57
CA SER A 11 -6.70 3.99 -7.87
C SER A 11 -6.02 3.31 -9.08
N GLY A 12 -5.03 2.47 -8.84
CA GLY A 12 -4.22 1.83 -9.88
C GLY A 12 -4.87 0.59 -10.50
N GLY A 13 -4.14 -0.04 -11.43
CA GLY A 13 -4.57 -1.27 -12.09
C GLY A 13 -4.65 -2.47 -11.15
N ARG A 14 -3.79 -2.52 -10.13
CA ARG A 14 -3.82 -3.54 -9.07
C ARG A 14 -5.13 -3.43 -8.27
N GLU A 15 -5.48 -2.25 -7.81
CA GLU A 15 -6.70 -2.01 -7.03
C GLU A 15 -7.95 -2.24 -7.87
N HIS A 16 -7.92 -1.88 -9.17
CA HIS A 16 -8.99 -2.22 -10.09
C HIS A 16 -9.20 -3.75 -10.18
N ALA A 17 -8.12 -4.52 -10.31
CA ALA A 17 -8.19 -5.98 -10.39
C ALA A 17 -8.71 -6.60 -9.07
N LEU A 18 -8.25 -6.09 -7.92
CA LEU A 18 -8.73 -6.53 -6.60
C LEU A 18 -10.23 -6.23 -6.42
N ALA A 19 -10.67 -5.01 -6.72
CA ALA A 19 -12.08 -4.62 -6.65
C ALA A 19 -12.96 -5.45 -7.59
N LEU A 20 -12.48 -5.74 -8.81
CA LEU A 20 -13.21 -6.59 -9.76
C LEU A 20 -13.31 -8.04 -9.28
N ALA A 21 -12.26 -8.56 -8.63
CA ALA A 21 -12.30 -9.90 -8.04
C ALA A 21 -13.33 -9.96 -6.90
N CYS A 22 -13.33 -8.99 -5.99
CA CYS A 22 -14.34 -8.88 -4.94
C CYS A 22 -15.76 -8.76 -5.52
N HIS A 23 -15.97 -7.91 -6.55
CA HIS A 23 -17.27 -7.74 -7.18
C HIS A 23 -17.85 -9.03 -7.80
N ARG A 24 -16.98 -9.96 -8.21
CA ARG A 24 -17.37 -11.25 -8.80
C ARG A 24 -17.61 -12.34 -7.76
N ASP A 25 -17.24 -12.10 -6.52
CA ASP A 25 -17.41 -13.06 -5.43
C ASP A 25 -18.87 -13.07 -4.96
N PRO A 26 -19.54 -14.23 -4.92
CA PRO A 26 -20.94 -14.32 -4.51
C PRO A 26 -21.18 -14.01 -3.03
N GLU A 27 -20.13 -13.97 -2.20
CA GLU A 27 -20.24 -13.58 -0.79
C GLU A 27 -20.13 -12.06 -0.59
N VAL A 28 -19.77 -11.28 -1.63
CA VAL A 28 -19.67 -9.82 -1.58
C VAL A 28 -20.92 -9.18 -2.17
N ALA A 29 -21.62 -8.38 -1.37
CA ALA A 29 -22.81 -7.65 -1.79
C ALA A 29 -22.48 -6.29 -2.39
N ALA A 30 -21.48 -5.61 -1.83
CA ALA A 30 -21.10 -4.26 -2.26
C ALA A 30 -19.60 -4.09 -2.28
N VAL A 31 -19.11 -3.42 -3.34
CA VAL A 31 -17.72 -3.01 -3.46
C VAL A 31 -17.64 -1.49 -3.58
N HIS A 32 -16.86 -0.90 -2.72
CA HIS A 32 -16.50 0.51 -2.72
C HIS A 32 -15.01 0.67 -2.99
N VAL A 33 -14.62 1.76 -3.65
CA VAL A 33 -13.19 2.03 -3.95
C VAL A 33 -12.88 3.49 -3.61
N ALA A 34 -11.75 3.75 -2.98
CA ALA A 34 -11.33 5.10 -2.62
C ALA A 34 -9.83 5.34 -2.95
N PRO A 35 -9.48 6.31 -3.79
CA PRO A 35 -10.40 7.15 -4.57
C PRO A 35 -11.03 6.44 -5.78
N GLY A 36 -10.48 5.29 -6.22
CA GLY A 36 -10.92 4.58 -7.41
C GLY A 36 -10.45 5.24 -8.71
N ASN A 37 -10.98 4.75 -9.83
CA ASN A 37 -10.70 5.24 -11.17
C ASN A 37 -11.93 5.08 -12.08
N PRO A 38 -11.91 5.60 -13.33
CA PRO A 38 -13.05 5.45 -14.25
C PRO A 38 -13.46 4.00 -14.53
N GLY A 39 -12.52 3.07 -14.50
CA GLY A 39 -12.79 1.65 -14.69
C GLY A 39 -13.55 1.04 -13.52
N THR A 40 -13.16 1.35 -12.27
CA THR A 40 -13.86 0.86 -11.07
C THR A 40 -15.26 1.43 -10.96
N ALA A 41 -15.49 2.67 -11.44
CA ALA A 41 -16.82 3.29 -11.46
C ALA A 41 -17.84 2.53 -12.31
N SER A 42 -17.43 1.59 -13.17
CA SER A 42 -18.35 0.80 -14.00
C SER A 42 -19.02 -0.35 -13.24
N PHE A 43 -18.50 -0.77 -12.08
CA PHE A 43 -19.02 -1.90 -11.30
C PHE A 43 -18.99 -1.70 -9.78
N ALA A 44 -18.36 -0.64 -9.29
CA ALA A 44 -18.23 -0.31 -7.89
C ALA A 44 -18.57 1.18 -7.63
N THR A 45 -18.75 1.56 -6.37
CA THR A 45 -18.93 2.97 -6.00
C THR A 45 -17.59 3.58 -5.62
N ASN A 46 -17.16 4.63 -6.35
CA ASN A 46 -15.96 5.37 -6.01
C ASN A 46 -16.24 6.48 -5.01
N HIS A 47 -15.31 6.69 -4.06
CA HIS A 47 -15.37 7.74 -3.05
C HIS A 47 -14.15 8.65 -3.16
N PRO A 48 -14.31 9.96 -3.44
CA PRO A 48 -13.20 10.88 -3.49
C PRO A 48 -12.60 11.08 -2.10
N LEU A 49 -11.41 10.52 -1.87
CA LEU A 49 -10.73 10.50 -0.59
C LEU A 49 -9.23 10.38 -0.81
N ASP A 50 -8.42 11.03 0.05
CA ASP A 50 -7.00 10.74 0.15
C ASP A 50 -6.81 9.42 0.92
N PRO A 51 -6.29 8.35 0.28
CA PRO A 51 -6.13 7.07 0.94
C PRO A 51 -5.07 7.07 2.06
N CYS A 52 -4.25 8.13 2.19
CA CYS A 52 -3.29 8.31 3.27
C CYS A 52 -3.86 9.04 4.50
N ASP A 53 -5.08 9.59 4.41
CA ASP A 53 -5.77 10.20 5.54
C ASP A 53 -6.46 9.13 6.38
N CYS A 54 -5.80 8.70 7.47
CA CYS A 54 -6.27 7.63 8.36
C CYS A 54 -7.67 7.90 8.91
N ASP A 55 -7.94 9.14 9.36
CA ASP A 55 -9.22 9.50 9.99
C ASP A 55 -10.36 9.49 8.95
N ALA A 56 -10.11 10.01 7.76
CA ALA A 56 -11.07 10.01 6.68
C ALA A 56 -11.38 8.58 6.20
N VAL A 57 -10.35 7.70 6.11
CA VAL A 57 -10.53 6.29 5.72
C VAL A 57 -11.35 5.53 6.77
N VAL A 58 -11.02 5.68 8.05
CA VAL A 58 -11.77 5.04 9.15
C VAL A 58 -13.24 5.52 9.17
N SER A 59 -13.45 6.83 8.98
CA SER A 59 -14.80 7.42 8.92
C SER A 59 -15.61 6.86 7.75
N LEU A 60 -15.00 6.77 6.56
CA LEU A 60 -15.64 6.18 5.38
C LEU A 60 -15.99 4.70 5.61
N ALA A 61 -15.03 3.90 6.09
CA ALA A 61 -15.24 2.47 6.33
C ALA A 61 -16.38 2.21 7.33
N ARG A 62 -16.46 3.01 8.41
CA ARG A 62 -17.58 2.96 9.37
C ARG A 62 -18.90 3.38 8.75
N GLY A 63 -18.91 4.44 7.96
CA GLY A 63 -20.12 4.94 7.29
C GLY A 63 -20.70 3.97 6.26
N LEU A 64 -19.84 3.13 5.68
CA LEU A 64 -20.21 2.06 4.75
C LEU A 64 -20.55 0.74 5.46
N GLU A 65 -20.33 0.65 6.78
CA GLU A 65 -20.40 -0.62 7.53
C GLU A 65 -19.51 -1.69 6.85
N ALA A 66 -18.31 -1.30 6.42
CA ALA A 66 -17.39 -2.18 5.70
C ALA A 66 -16.93 -3.34 6.58
N ASP A 67 -17.16 -4.56 6.11
CA ASP A 67 -16.70 -5.80 6.77
C ASP A 67 -15.21 -6.02 6.55
N LEU A 68 -14.66 -5.54 5.42
CA LEU A 68 -13.24 -5.68 5.09
C LEU A 68 -12.75 -4.45 4.33
N VAL A 69 -11.59 -3.94 4.73
CA VAL A 69 -10.84 -2.93 3.96
C VAL A 69 -9.59 -3.57 3.36
N VAL A 70 -9.41 -3.44 2.04
CA VAL A 70 -8.23 -3.92 1.31
C VAL A 70 -7.37 -2.73 0.91
N VAL A 71 -6.14 -2.66 1.43
CA VAL A 71 -5.20 -1.57 1.10
C VAL A 71 -4.28 -2.02 -0.02
N GLY A 72 -4.41 -1.43 -1.20
CA GLY A 72 -3.64 -1.79 -2.38
C GLY A 72 -2.24 -1.17 -2.42
N PRO A 73 -2.09 0.17 -2.33
CA PRO A 73 -0.80 0.83 -2.45
C PRO A 73 -0.01 0.84 -1.13
N GLU A 74 1.30 0.98 -1.23
CA GLU A 74 2.22 1.05 -0.09
C GLU A 74 2.11 2.35 0.72
N ALA A 75 1.86 3.48 0.07
CA ALA A 75 1.84 4.79 0.73
C ALA A 75 0.81 4.89 1.88
N PRO A 76 -0.46 4.46 1.74
CA PRO A 76 -1.39 4.40 2.85
C PRO A 76 -0.97 3.46 3.97
N LEU A 77 -0.27 2.36 3.63
CA LEU A 77 0.22 1.41 4.64
C LEU A 77 1.34 2.04 5.47
N VAL A 78 2.29 2.71 4.82
CA VAL A 78 3.36 3.47 5.50
C VAL A 78 2.77 4.61 6.34
N ALA A 79 1.68 5.25 5.89
CA ALA A 79 0.96 6.27 6.63
C ALA A 79 0.21 5.72 7.87
N GLY A 80 0.07 4.40 8.02
CA GLY A 80 -0.55 3.77 9.20
C GLY A 80 -2.04 3.47 9.06
N VAL A 81 -2.60 3.55 7.86
CA VAL A 81 -4.04 3.34 7.64
C VAL A 81 -4.50 1.95 8.08
N ALA A 82 -3.70 0.91 7.85
CA ALA A 82 -4.05 -0.45 8.28
C ALA A 82 -4.09 -0.59 9.82
N ASP A 83 -3.20 0.11 10.50
CA ASP A 83 -3.16 0.11 11.97
C ASP A 83 -4.36 0.87 12.54
N ALA A 84 -4.67 2.06 12.00
CA ALA A 84 -5.83 2.85 12.41
C ALA A 84 -7.18 2.11 12.20
N LEU A 85 -7.32 1.37 11.09
CA LEU A 85 -8.50 0.53 10.84
C LEU A 85 -8.64 -0.56 11.89
N ARG A 86 -7.56 -1.32 12.19
CA ARG A 86 -7.57 -2.39 13.20
C ARG A 86 -7.83 -1.86 14.60
N GLU A 87 -7.22 -0.75 14.99
CA GLU A 87 -7.49 -0.06 16.26
C GLU A 87 -8.95 0.38 16.38
N SER A 88 -9.58 0.65 15.23
CA SER A 88 -11.00 1.00 15.14
C SER A 88 -11.94 -0.21 15.09
N GLY A 89 -11.41 -1.44 15.17
CA GLY A 89 -12.16 -2.69 15.12
C GLY A 89 -12.66 -3.07 13.73
N ILE A 90 -12.03 -2.55 12.66
CA ILE A 90 -12.37 -2.84 11.26
C ILE A 90 -11.34 -3.81 10.70
N ASP A 91 -11.79 -4.92 10.10
CA ASP A 91 -10.91 -5.89 9.48
C ASP A 91 -10.18 -5.26 8.26
N CYS A 92 -8.85 -5.46 8.21
CA CYS A 92 -8.02 -4.86 7.19
C CYS A 92 -7.03 -5.88 6.61
N PHE A 93 -7.02 -6.01 5.29
CA PHE A 93 -5.97 -6.70 4.55
C PHE A 93 -4.89 -5.70 4.14
N GLY A 94 -3.72 -5.83 4.77
CA GLY A 94 -2.54 -4.99 4.57
C GLY A 94 -1.57 -5.14 5.76
N PRO A 95 -0.25 -4.97 5.59
CA PRO A 95 0.71 -4.98 6.68
C PRO A 95 0.54 -3.77 7.62
N SER A 96 1.15 -3.81 8.80
CA SER A 96 1.31 -2.64 9.67
C SER A 96 2.22 -1.59 9.02
N ALA A 97 2.18 -0.35 9.51
CA ALA A 97 3.07 0.72 9.05
C ALA A 97 4.55 0.32 9.20
N GLU A 98 4.91 -0.33 10.31
CA GLU A 98 6.27 -0.82 10.54
C GLU A 98 6.69 -1.86 9.48
N ALA A 99 5.84 -2.84 9.19
CA ALA A 99 6.13 -3.86 8.18
C ALA A 99 6.13 -3.29 6.75
N ALA A 100 5.29 -2.29 6.47
CA ALA A 100 5.22 -1.61 5.18
C ALA A 100 6.51 -0.84 4.83
N GLN A 101 7.35 -0.49 5.81
CA GLN A 101 8.66 0.12 5.59
C GLN A 101 9.58 -0.74 4.72
N LEU A 102 9.39 -2.07 4.71
CA LEU A 102 10.17 -2.96 3.83
C LEU A 102 9.97 -2.64 2.33
N GLU A 103 8.83 -2.07 1.96
CA GLU A 103 8.56 -1.61 0.59
C GLU A 103 8.71 -0.09 0.47
N GLY A 104 8.37 0.65 1.52
CA GLY A 104 8.39 2.10 1.56
C GLY A 104 9.79 2.72 1.57
N SER A 105 10.79 2.07 2.19
CA SER A 105 12.18 2.53 2.25
C SER A 105 13.14 1.45 1.77
N LYS A 106 13.92 1.77 0.75
CA LYS A 106 14.93 0.86 0.20
C LYS A 106 16.13 0.72 1.13
N ALA A 107 16.49 1.78 1.84
CA ALA A 107 17.54 1.77 2.85
C ALA A 107 17.15 0.82 3.99
N PHE A 108 15.95 0.98 4.57
CA PHE A 108 15.44 0.11 5.62
C PHE A 108 15.37 -1.37 5.16
N ALA A 109 14.85 -1.62 3.95
CA ALA A 109 14.81 -2.97 3.40
C ALA A 109 16.21 -3.60 3.30
N LYS A 110 17.23 -2.83 2.89
CA LYS A 110 18.62 -3.30 2.83
C LYS A 110 19.22 -3.61 4.20
N GLU A 111 18.92 -2.82 5.20
CA GLU A 111 19.33 -3.08 6.60
C GLU A 111 18.71 -4.39 7.12
N VAL A 112 17.40 -4.58 6.93
CA VAL A 112 16.70 -5.82 7.31
C VAL A 112 17.26 -7.03 6.57
N MET A 113 17.50 -6.93 5.26
CA MET A 113 18.10 -8.00 4.46
C MET A 113 19.52 -8.35 4.96
N ALA A 114 20.32 -7.34 5.30
CA ALA A 114 21.66 -7.55 5.85
C ALA A 114 21.62 -8.28 7.20
N ALA A 115 20.73 -7.83 8.11
CA ALA A 115 20.55 -8.46 9.42
C ALA A 115 20.05 -9.91 9.30
N ALA A 116 19.15 -10.18 8.36
CA ALA A 116 18.60 -11.51 8.08
C ALA A 116 19.50 -12.38 7.18
N ARG A 117 20.65 -11.86 6.72
CA ARG A 117 21.58 -12.53 5.77
C ARG A 117 20.89 -12.95 4.46
N VAL A 118 19.95 -12.15 3.98
CA VAL A 118 19.29 -12.37 2.69
C VAL A 118 20.21 -11.89 1.57
N PRO A 119 20.57 -12.74 0.59
CA PRO A 119 21.39 -12.34 -0.54
C PRO A 119 20.72 -11.23 -1.36
N THR A 120 21.42 -10.13 -1.56
CA THR A 120 20.95 -9.00 -2.37
C THR A 120 22.13 -8.27 -3.01
N ALA A 121 21.87 -7.46 -4.04
CA ALA A 121 22.90 -6.62 -4.64
C ALA A 121 23.48 -5.64 -3.62
N ALA A 122 24.77 -5.33 -3.73
CA ALA A 122 25.40 -4.29 -2.93
C ALA A 122 24.65 -2.95 -3.11
N SER A 123 24.58 -2.17 -2.05
CA SER A 123 23.92 -0.86 -2.08
C SER A 123 24.64 0.11 -1.17
N ARG A 124 24.51 1.40 -1.47
CA ARG A 124 24.99 2.51 -0.65
C ARG A 124 23.95 3.62 -0.67
N SER A 125 23.52 4.05 0.52
CA SER A 125 22.75 5.29 0.67
C SER A 125 23.71 6.47 0.64
N CYS A 126 23.35 7.52 -0.07
CA CYS A 126 24.17 8.71 -0.30
C CYS A 126 23.30 9.95 -0.10
N ASP A 127 23.81 10.92 0.68
CA ASP A 127 23.07 12.13 1.05
C ASP A 127 23.46 13.36 0.22
N ASP A 128 24.52 13.24 -0.60
CA ASP A 128 25.03 14.33 -1.43
C ASP A 128 25.68 13.85 -2.74
N ALA A 129 25.92 14.78 -3.66
CA ALA A 129 26.50 14.49 -4.97
C ALA A 129 27.92 13.88 -4.90
N ASN A 130 28.72 14.22 -3.88
CA ASN A 130 30.07 13.71 -3.75
C ASN A 130 30.06 12.24 -3.32
N SER A 131 29.20 11.90 -2.35
CA SER A 131 29.01 10.52 -1.91
C SER A 131 28.41 9.63 -3.02
N VAL A 132 27.51 10.18 -3.84
CA VAL A 132 27.00 9.49 -5.05
C VAL A 132 28.14 9.23 -6.04
N SER A 133 28.97 10.23 -6.36
CA SER A 133 30.10 10.06 -7.29
C SER A 133 31.08 8.99 -6.81
N ALA A 134 31.44 9.03 -5.52
CA ALA A 134 32.31 8.03 -4.91
C ALA A 134 31.72 6.60 -4.96
N ALA A 135 30.41 6.47 -4.73
CA ALA A 135 29.73 5.18 -4.82
C ALA A 135 29.68 4.64 -6.25
N LEU A 136 29.44 5.50 -7.25
CA LEU A 136 29.46 5.12 -8.66
C LEU A 136 30.84 4.65 -9.10
N ASP A 137 31.93 5.33 -8.67
CA ASP A 137 33.29 4.95 -8.93
C ASP A 137 33.68 3.62 -8.29
N GLU A 138 33.19 3.38 -7.04
CA GLU A 138 33.44 2.13 -6.31
C GLU A 138 32.75 0.93 -6.93
N PHE A 139 31.47 1.08 -7.28
CA PHE A 139 30.71 -0.05 -7.83
C PHE A 139 31.01 -0.34 -9.29
N GLY A 140 31.30 0.70 -10.08
CA GLY A 140 31.42 0.57 -11.52
C GLY A 140 30.11 0.19 -12.22
N PRO A 141 30.01 0.41 -13.54
CA PRO A 141 28.81 0.06 -14.30
C PRO A 141 28.67 -1.47 -14.49
N PRO A 142 27.45 -2.03 -14.60
CA PRO A 142 26.16 -1.32 -14.55
C PRO A 142 25.68 -1.07 -13.11
N TYR A 143 25.06 0.08 -12.85
CA TYR A 143 24.46 0.42 -11.58
C TYR A 143 23.04 0.98 -11.75
N VAL A 144 22.24 0.94 -10.68
CA VAL A 144 20.89 1.52 -10.60
C VAL A 144 20.88 2.55 -9.48
N VAL A 145 20.52 3.78 -9.83
CA VAL A 145 20.28 4.86 -8.86
C VAL A 145 18.79 4.95 -8.59
N LYS A 146 18.41 5.06 -7.31
CA LYS A 146 17.03 5.18 -6.88
C LYS A 146 16.92 6.25 -5.79
N ASP A 147 15.78 6.92 -5.74
CA ASP A 147 15.34 7.74 -4.63
C ASP A 147 14.75 6.86 -3.52
N ASP A 148 14.88 7.28 -2.25
CA ASP A 148 14.38 6.54 -1.08
C ASP A 148 13.34 7.36 -0.32
#